data_ffd4d5b9c8a62bfb2b20ace59552fe18
#
_entry.id   ffd4d5b9c8a62bfb2b20ace59552fe18
#
_cell.length_a   1.000
_cell.length_b   1.000
_cell.length_c   1.000
_cell.angle_alpha   90.00
_cell.angle_beta   90.00
_cell.angle_gamma   90.00
#
_symmetry.space_group_name_H-M   'P 1'
#
loop_
_entity.id
_entity.type
_entity.pdbx_description
1 polymer ?
#
loop_
_entity_poly.entity_id
_entity_poly.type
_entity_poly.pdbx_seq_one_letter_code
_entity_poly.pdbx_strand_id
1 'polypeptide(L)' 'MEITKVNQITDNLKKYTYSGKDSDYITITEWANGEGYDIDINGKLITLSDSELEAINYLILALRYKNNR' A
#
# COMPACT_ATOMS: atom_id res chain seq x y z
N MET A 1 19.52 9.67 -14.13
CA MET A 1 19.15 8.25 -14.07
C MET A 1 17.66 8.10 -13.87
N GLU A 2 17.06 7.21 -14.61
CA GLU A 2 15.63 7.01 -14.51
C GLU A 2 15.30 5.96 -13.44
N ILE A 3 14.25 6.26 -12.69
CA ILE A 3 13.69 5.27 -11.77
C ILE A 3 12.74 4.40 -12.57
N THR A 4 13.00 3.12 -12.58
CA THR A 4 12.23 2.21 -13.39
C THR A 4 11.17 1.50 -12.55
N LYS A 5 9.95 1.51 -13.03
CA LYS A 5 8.87 0.78 -12.39
C LYS A 5 9.11 -0.72 -12.59
N VAL A 6 9.12 -1.45 -11.48
CA VAL A 6 9.29 -2.89 -11.52
C VAL A 6 7.95 -3.57 -11.78
N ASN A 7 6.95 -3.16 -11.01
CA ASN A 7 5.68 -3.86 -11.01
C ASN A 7 4.58 -2.92 -10.57
N GLN A 8 3.37 -3.22 -11.00
CA GLN A 8 2.23 -2.40 -10.61
C GLN A 8 0.98 -3.25 -10.63
N ILE A 9 0.14 -3.06 -9.64
CA ILE A 9 -1.13 -3.76 -9.57
C ILE A 9 -2.22 -2.75 -9.19
N THR A 10 -3.37 -2.88 -9.85
CA THR A 10 -4.54 -2.08 -9.53
C THR A 10 -5.71 -3.01 -9.31
N ASP A 11 -6.47 -2.77 -8.25
CA ASP A 11 -7.61 -3.60 -7.97
C ASP A 11 -8.70 -2.77 -7.33
N ASN A 12 -9.88 -3.34 -7.27
CA ASN A 12 -11.02 -2.70 -6.64
C ASN A 12 -10.89 -2.84 -5.12
N LEU A 13 -10.89 -1.70 -4.45
CA LEU A 13 -10.69 -1.70 -3.01
C LEU A 13 -11.81 -2.43 -2.26
N LYS A 14 -13.00 -2.45 -2.84
CA LYS A 14 -14.15 -3.11 -2.23
C LYS A 14 -13.92 -4.60 -1.98
N LYS A 15 -13.03 -5.22 -2.76
CA LYS A 15 -12.70 -6.63 -2.53
C LYS A 15 -12.10 -6.88 -1.16
N TYR A 16 -11.56 -5.84 -0.54
CA TYR A 16 -10.78 -5.97 0.69
C TYR A 16 -11.39 -5.23 1.87
N THR A 17 -12.48 -4.52 1.64
CA THR A 17 -13.12 -3.73 2.70
C THR A 17 -14.60 -4.02 2.76
N TYR A 18 -15.20 -3.72 3.92
CA TYR A 18 -16.63 -3.95 4.10
C TYR A 18 -17.49 -2.86 3.51
N SER A 19 -16.97 -1.66 3.42
CA SER A 19 -17.78 -0.50 3.08
C SER A 19 -17.30 0.24 1.85
N GLY A 20 -16.53 -0.42 1.00
CA GLY A 20 -16.04 0.20 -0.21
C GLY A 20 -17.14 0.40 -1.22
N LYS A 21 -16.91 1.30 -2.16
CA LYS A 21 -17.77 1.53 -3.30
C LYS A 21 -17.20 0.83 -4.51
N ASP A 22 -18.05 0.60 -5.51
CA ASP A 22 -17.59 -0.04 -6.73
C ASP A 22 -16.51 0.76 -7.45
N SER A 23 -16.51 2.07 -7.26
CA SER A 23 -15.51 2.95 -7.89
C SER A 23 -14.23 3.09 -7.09
N ASP A 24 -14.20 2.56 -5.87
CA ASP A 24 -12.98 2.67 -5.05
C ASP A 24 -11.89 1.76 -5.60
N TYR A 25 -10.67 2.28 -5.62
CA TYR A 25 -9.56 1.51 -6.17
C TYR A 25 -8.29 1.72 -5.36
N ILE A 26 -7.37 0.79 -5.52
CA ILE A 26 -6.03 0.90 -4.95
C ILE A 26 -5.03 0.46 -6.02
N THR A 27 -3.98 1.26 -6.18
CA THR A 27 -2.89 0.93 -7.08
C THR A 27 -1.60 0.95 -6.30
N ILE A 28 -0.83 -0.11 -6.41
CA ILE A 28 0.47 -0.19 -5.76
C ILE A 28 1.52 -0.35 -6.84
N THR A 29 2.50 0.53 -6.83
CA THR A 29 3.63 0.49 -7.76
C THR A 29 4.89 0.18 -6.99
N GLU A 30 5.59 -0.86 -7.41
CA GLU A 30 6.88 -1.23 -6.83
C GLU A 30 7.99 -0.70 -7.72
N TRP A 31 8.92 0.03 -7.12
CA TRP A 31 10.01 0.64 -7.85
C TRP A 31 11.28 -0.20 -7.72
N ALA A 32 12.15 -0.09 -8.73
CA ALA A 32 13.37 -0.88 -8.78
C ALA A 32 14.37 -0.50 -7.70
N ASN A 33 15.26 -1.42 -7.40
CA ASN A 33 16.43 -1.15 -6.56
C ASN A 33 16.10 -0.74 -5.13
N GLY A 34 14.98 -1.21 -4.62
CA GLY A 34 14.62 -0.89 -3.26
C GLY A 34 14.17 0.55 -3.05
N GLU A 35 13.77 1.23 -4.12
CA GLU A 35 13.29 2.60 -4.01
C GLU A 35 12.02 2.70 -3.19
N GLY A 36 11.25 1.61 -3.15
CA GLY A 36 10.04 1.61 -2.35
C GLY A 36 8.79 1.44 -3.18
N TYR A 37 7.71 1.99 -2.66
CA TYR A 37 6.39 1.80 -3.23
C TYR A 37 5.61 3.09 -3.30
N ASP A 38 4.81 3.21 -4.35
CA ASP A 38 3.77 4.25 -4.43
C ASP A 38 2.43 3.56 -4.20
N ILE A 39 1.64 4.12 -3.31
CA ILE A 39 0.31 3.59 -3.02
C ILE A 39 -0.71 4.67 -3.30
N ASP A 40 -1.63 4.38 -4.21
CA ASP A 40 -2.67 5.33 -4.61
C ASP A 40 -4.01 4.72 -4.22
N ILE A 41 -4.70 5.38 -3.31
CA ILE A 41 -6.03 4.97 -2.88
C ILE A 41 -6.99 6.10 -3.22
N ASN A 42 -7.84 5.88 -4.22
CA ASN A 42 -8.84 6.85 -4.64
C ASN A 42 -8.25 8.23 -4.92
N GLY A 43 -7.08 8.25 -5.54
CA GLY A 43 -6.41 9.50 -5.88
C GLY A 43 -5.51 10.05 -4.81
N LYS A 44 -5.44 9.42 -3.66
CA LYS A 44 -4.52 9.83 -2.59
C LYS A 44 -3.24 9.03 -2.70
N LEU A 45 -2.18 9.73 -3.01
CA LEU A 45 -0.89 9.08 -3.26
C LEU A 45 0.02 9.17 -2.05
N ILE A 46 0.59 8.04 -1.68
CA ILE A 46 1.58 7.95 -0.60
C ILE A 46 2.79 7.21 -1.15
N THR A 47 3.96 7.79 -0.93
CA THR A 47 5.20 7.15 -1.35
C THR A 47 5.95 6.70 -0.11
N LEU A 48 6.33 5.42 -0.09
CA LEU A 48 6.99 4.82 1.06
C LEU A 48 8.24 4.09 0.62
N SER A 49 9.31 4.24 1.40
CA SER A 49 10.49 3.40 1.22
C SER A 49 10.18 2.00 1.78
N ASP A 50 11.05 1.04 1.45
CA ASP A 50 10.90 -0.31 1.99
C ASP A 50 10.91 -0.29 3.52
N SER A 51 11.79 0.51 4.10
CA SER A 51 11.88 0.58 5.57
C SER A 51 10.61 1.15 6.19
N GLU A 52 10.08 2.17 5.56
CA GLU A 52 8.85 2.79 6.06
C GLU A 52 7.67 1.84 5.97
N LEU A 53 7.58 1.11 4.87
CA LEU A 53 6.52 0.14 4.71
C LEU A 53 6.62 -0.96 5.77
N GLU A 54 7.83 -1.42 6.01
CA GLU A 54 8.09 -2.44 7.02
C GLU A 54 7.66 -1.95 8.41
N ALA A 55 7.99 -0.72 8.74
CA ALA A 55 7.63 -0.14 10.03
C ALA A 55 6.11 -0.04 10.18
N ILE A 56 5.43 0.40 9.13
CA ILE A 56 3.99 0.52 9.15
C ILE A 56 3.34 -0.84 9.35
N ASN A 57 3.83 -1.84 8.62
CA ASN A 57 3.31 -3.18 8.75
C ASN A 57 3.49 -3.73 10.17
N TYR A 58 4.64 -3.48 10.74
CA TYR A 58 4.95 -3.92 12.09
C TYR A 58 4.00 -3.29 13.10
N LEU A 59 3.80 -1.98 12.97
CA LEU A 59 2.95 -1.24 13.89
C LEU A 59 1.48 -1.64 13.77
N ILE A 60 1.03 -1.91 12.55
CA ILE A 60 -0.33 -2.37 12.35
C ILE A 60 -0.53 -3.74 13.01
N LEU A 61 0.43 -4.63 12.86
CA LEU A 61 0.36 -5.93 13.50
C LEU A 61 0.32 -5.80 15.02
N ALA A 62 1.11 -4.89 15.57
CA ALA A 62 1.12 -4.66 16.99
C ALA A 62 -0.23 -4.17 17.49
N LEU A 63 -0.86 -3.28 16.73
CA LEU A 63 -2.19 -2.78 17.10
C LEU A 63 -3.22 -3.90 17.08
N ARG A 64 -3.18 -4.72 16.04
CA ARG A 64 -4.12 -5.84 15.93
C ARG A 64 -3.94 -6.83 17.06
N TYR A 65 -2.70 -7.13 17.37
CA TYR A 65 -2.40 -8.05 18.45
C TYR A 65 -2.92 -7.53 19.79
N LYS A 66 -2.74 -6.23 20.03
CA LYS A 66 -3.21 -5.61 21.24
C LYS A 66 -4.73 -5.65 21.36
N ASN A 67 -5.41 -5.44 20.24
CA ASN A 67 -6.88 -5.41 20.24
C ASN A 67 -7.52 -6.77 20.35
N ASN A 68 -6.78 -7.82 20.09
CA ASN A 68 -7.30 -9.18 20.12
C ASN A 68 -7.11 -9.87 21.47
N ARG A 69 -6.71 -9.16 22.45
CA ARG A 69 -6.45 -9.73 23.77
C ARG A 69 -7.70 -9.87 24.59
#